data_0fef784b8583b4ac8af6c5bade19e27d
#
_entry.id   0fef784b8583b4ac8af6c5bade19e27d
#
_cell.length_a   1.000
_cell.length_b   1.000
_cell.length_c   1.000
_cell.angle_alpha   90.00
_cell.angle_beta   90.00
_cell.angle_gamma   90.00
#
_symmetry.space_group_name_H-M   'P 1'
#
loop_
_entity.id
_entity.type
_entity.pdbx_description
1 polymer ?
#
loop_
_entity_poly.entity_id
_entity_poly.type
_entity_poly.pdbx_seq_one_letter_code
_entity_poly.pdbx_strand_id
1 'polypeptide(L)'
;MHLRHGATRDVLACWFGVDRSTITRAICEMRPLLAERGCTVSPGLRSRTLAEVVDHLGAGGTGIVDGTEIGVRRPAVGRKDRDKSISGKSKQHAVQTMVLTDADGRMLFCSPTRPGGCADITHARQLGLVKLLADGPAVEISPMPATRAWAPRPADGW
;
A
#
# COMPACT_ATOMS: atom_id res chain seq x y z
N MET A 1 -5.12 -17.86 -3.40
CA MET A 1 -6.32 -17.06 -3.10
C MET A 1 -6.04 -15.90 -2.16
N HIS A 2 -5.52 -16.08 -0.96
CA HIS A 2 -5.29 -14.99 0.00
C HIS A 2 -4.41 -13.86 -0.57
N LEU A 3 -3.25 -14.21 -1.15
CA LEU A 3 -2.30 -13.22 -1.70
C LEU A 3 -2.79 -12.56 -3.00
N ARG A 4 -3.58 -13.26 -3.81
CA ARG A 4 -4.05 -12.76 -5.10
C ARG A 4 -5.34 -11.96 -5.01
N HIS A 5 -6.27 -12.36 -4.14
CA HIS A 5 -7.61 -11.80 -4.08
C HIS A 5 -7.91 -11.03 -2.80
N GLY A 6 -6.95 -10.94 -1.87
CA GLY A 6 -7.13 -10.27 -0.59
C GLY A 6 -8.19 -10.92 0.31
N ALA A 7 -8.59 -12.17 0.02
CA ALA A 7 -9.58 -12.87 0.83
C ALA A 7 -9.13 -12.94 2.29
N THR A 8 -10.02 -12.61 3.23
CA THR A 8 -9.71 -12.67 4.64
C THR A 8 -9.58 -14.12 5.12
N ARG A 9 -8.89 -14.33 6.24
CA ARG A 9 -8.74 -15.67 6.83
C ARG A 9 -10.07 -16.27 7.21
N ASP A 10 -11.04 -15.46 7.64
CA ASP A 10 -12.37 -15.89 8.01
C ASP A 10 -13.17 -16.38 6.79
N VAL A 11 -13.09 -15.66 5.67
CA VAL A 11 -13.69 -16.09 4.40
C VAL A 11 -13.11 -17.40 3.91
N LEU A 12 -11.78 -17.56 3.99
CA LEU A 12 -11.13 -18.81 3.61
C LEU A 12 -11.50 -19.96 4.55
N ALA A 13 -11.55 -19.72 5.86
CA ALA A 13 -11.96 -20.71 6.84
C ALA A 13 -13.37 -21.24 6.56
N CYS A 14 -14.31 -20.33 6.30
CA CYS A 14 -15.68 -20.66 5.92
C CYS A 14 -15.75 -21.45 4.59
N TRP A 15 -14.98 -21.01 3.57
CA TRP A 15 -14.98 -21.64 2.26
C TRP A 15 -14.44 -23.07 2.30
N PHE A 16 -13.36 -23.29 3.04
CA PHE A 16 -12.73 -24.61 3.14
C PHE A 16 -13.30 -25.48 4.28
N GLY A 17 -14.25 -24.96 5.07
CA GLY A 17 -14.83 -25.68 6.20
C GLY A 17 -13.82 -26.04 7.30
N VAL A 18 -12.82 -25.19 7.51
CA VAL A 18 -11.76 -25.38 8.50
C VAL A 18 -11.69 -24.21 9.47
N ASP A 19 -11.02 -24.40 10.60
CA ASP A 19 -10.80 -23.34 11.57
C ASP A 19 -9.86 -22.24 11.01
N ARG A 20 -10.06 -20.99 11.46
CA ARG A 20 -9.22 -19.84 11.11
C ARG A 20 -7.75 -20.04 11.46
N SER A 21 -7.47 -20.76 12.56
CA SER A 21 -6.11 -21.09 12.97
C SER A 21 -5.39 -21.98 11.96
N THR A 22 -6.13 -22.92 11.36
CA THR A 22 -5.62 -23.80 10.28
C THR A 22 -5.24 -22.98 9.06
N ILE A 23 -6.08 -22.01 8.63
CA ILE A 23 -5.75 -21.09 7.54
C ILE A 23 -4.52 -20.25 7.88
N THR A 24 -4.43 -19.75 9.12
CA THR A 24 -3.27 -18.96 9.56
C THR A 24 -1.98 -19.78 9.48
N ARG A 25 -2.01 -21.01 9.95
CA ARG A 25 -0.86 -21.93 9.91
C ARG A 25 -0.44 -22.21 8.47
N ALA A 26 -1.38 -22.60 7.62
CA ALA A 26 -1.11 -22.85 6.19
C ALA A 26 -0.48 -21.64 5.47
N ILE A 27 -0.96 -20.41 5.75
CA ILE A 27 -0.35 -19.20 5.20
C ILE A 27 1.07 -19.01 5.71
N CYS A 28 1.32 -19.25 6.99
CA CYS A 28 2.66 -19.13 7.58
C CYS A 28 3.64 -20.17 7.03
N GLU A 29 3.18 -21.39 6.77
CA GLU A 29 3.98 -22.46 6.18
C GLU A 29 4.31 -22.18 4.70
N MET A 30 3.36 -21.62 3.94
CA MET A 30 3.57 -21.29 2.53
C MET A 30 4.49 -20.11 2.28
N ARG A 31 4.57 -19.16 3.22
CA ARG A 31 5.40 -17.94 3.05
C ARG A 31 6.87 -18.21 2.81
N PRO A 32 7.57 -19.05 3.62
CA PRO A 32 8.97 -19.37 3.36
C PRO A 32 9.18 -20.08 2.02
N LEU A 33 8.28 -20.99 1.65
CA LEU A 33 8.36 -21.69 0.36
C LEU A 33 8.23 -20.76 -0.84
N LEU A 34 7.38 -19.74 -0.72
CA LEU A 34 7.27 -18.69 -1.74
C LEU A 34 8.51 -17.79 -1.77
N ALA A 35 9.09 -17.49 -0.61
CA ALA A 35 10.32 -16.72 -0.50
C ALA A 35 11.52 -17.44 -1.15
N GLU A 36 11.66 -18.75 -0.93
CA GLU A 36 12.68 -19.59 -1.57
C GLU A 36 12.60 -19.57 -3.10
N ARG A 37 11.39 -19.37 -3.65
CA ARG A 37 11.14 -19.25 -5.08
C ARG A 37 11.18 -17.83 -5.62
N GLY A 38 11.84 -16.92 -4.91
CA GLY A 38 12.00 -15.52 -5.33
C GLY A 38 10.80 -14.61 -5.05
N CYS A 39 9.73 -15.11 -4.43
CA CYS A 39 8.63 -14.29 -3.94
C CYS A 39 8.98 -13.68 -2.58
N THR A 40 10.08 -12.97 -2.49
CA THR A 40 10.51 -12.31 -1.25
C THR A 40 9.55 -11.15 -0.93
N VAL A 41 8.67 -11.37 0.00
CA VAL A 41 8.13 -10.29 0.82
C VAL A 41 9.24 -9.98 1.83
N SER A 42 10.08 -9.00 1.53
CA SER A 42 11.12 -8.56 2.47
C SER A 42 10.44 -8.16 3.77
N PRO A 43 10.63 -8.90 4.87
CA PRO A 43 10.15 -8.46 6.16
C PRO A 43 11.15 -7.41 6.64
N GLY A 44 10.85 -6.15 6.52
CA GLY A 44 11.66 -5.33 7.36
C GLY A 44 12.06 -3.94 6.96
N LEU A 45 11.68 -3.42 5.82
CA LEU A 45 11.93 -2.02 5.49
C LEU A 45 10.65 -1.18 5.54
N ARG A 46 9.70 -1.51 6.40
CA ARG A 46 8.60 -0.60 6.70
C ARG A 46 9.11 0.44 7.67
N SER A 47 9.55 1.56 7.14
CA SER A 47 9.78 2.74 7.94
C SER A 47 8.48 3.17 8.62
N ARG A 48 8.56 3.50 9.90
CA ARG A 48 7.40 3.95 10.68
C ARG A 48 7.10 5.41 10.44
N THR A 49 8.12 6.16 10.02
CA THR A 49 8.04 7.60 9.77
C THR A 49 8.58 7.95 8.40
N LEU A 50 8.15 9.08 7.85
CA LEU A 50 8.69 9.61 6.61
C LEU A 50 10.16 10.02 6.74
N ALA A 51 10.60 10.45 7.92
CA ALA A 51 12.00 10.78 8.19
C ALA A 51 12.90 9.55 7.98
N GLU A 52 12.51 8.39 8.53
CA GLU A 52 13.22 7.13 8.31
C GLU A 52 13.28 6.73 6.82
N VAL A 53 12.26 7.07 6.03
CA VAL A 53 12.27 6.82 4.57
C VAL A 53 13.32 7.68 3.89
N VAL A 54 13.35 8.97 4.22
CA VAL A 54 14.30 9.92 3.64
C VAL A 54 15.73 9.55 4.02
N ASP A 55 15.95 9.18 5.27
CA ASP A 55 17.26 8.69 5.75
C ASP A 55 17.68 7.40 5.03
N HIS A 56 16.72 6.47 4.82
CA HIS A 56 16.98 5.22 4.11
C HIS A 56 17.32 5.44 2.63
N LEU A 57 16.61 6.35 1.95
CA LEU A 57 16.91 6.68 0.56
C LEU A 57 18.26 7.40 0.43
N GLY A 58 18.65 8.18 1.45
CA GLY A 58 19.92 8.90 1.47
C GLY A 58 20.03 9.97 0.38
N ALA A 59 21.17 10.66 0.33
CA ALA A 59 21.44 11.68 -0.67
C ALA A 59 21.52 11.06 -2.09
N GLY A 60 20.66 11.53 -3.01
CA GLY A 60 20.61 11.03 -4.38
C GLY A 60 19.73 9.80 -4.57
N GLY A 61 19.08 9.30 -3.52
CA GLY A 61 18.11 8.20 -3.62
C GLY A 61 16.82 8.66 -4.28
N THR A 62 16.18 7.74 -5.02
CA THR A 62 14.90 7.97 -5.69
C THR A 62 13.78 7.21 -5.00
N GLY A 63 12.74 7.92 -4.60
CA GLY A 63 11.49 7.37 -4.11
C GLY A 63 10.35 7.57 -5.10
N ILE A 64 9.40 6.64 -5.11
CA ILE A 64 8.18 6.74 -5.90
C ILE A 64 7.01 6.86 -4.94
N VAL A 65 6.17 7.87 -5.13
CA VAL A 65 4.96 8.09 -4.33
C VAL A 65 3.71 7.82 -5.15
N ASP A 66 2.77 7.11 -4.55
CA ASP A 66 1.45 6.86 -5.14
C ASP A 66 0.34 6.97 -4.10
N GLY A 67 -0.79 7.56 -4.52
CA GLY A 67 -2.02 7.61 -3.75
C GLY A 67 -2.91 6.42 -4.09
N THR A 68 -2.91 5.40 -3.28
CA THR A 68 -3.71 4.19 -3.48
C THR A 68 -5.08 4.31 -2.85
N GLU A 69 -6.14 4.13 -3.65
CA GLU A 69 -7.53 4.08 -3.18
C GLU A 69 -7.95 2.65 -2.86
N ILE A 70 -8.57 2.48 -1.71
CA ILE A 70 -9.11 1.19 -1.26
C ILE A 70 -10.62 1.34 -1.12
N GLY A 71 -11.38 0.62 -1.95
CA GLY A 71 -12.84 0.60 -1.88
C GLY A 71 -13.33 0.11 -0.51
N VAL A 72 -14.28 0.83 0.07
CA VAL A 72 -14.88 0.47 1.36
C VAL A 72 -16.39 0.39 1.25
N ARG A 73 -17.00 -0.34 2.17
CA ARG A 73 -18.46 -0.35 2.31
C ARG A 73 -18.97 1.07 2.56
N ARG A 74 -20.09 1.39 1.95
CA ARG A 74 -20.79 2.65 2.18
C ARG A 74 -20.98 2.86 3.69
N PRO A 75 -20.52 3.97 4.28
CA PRO A 75 -20.75 4.27 5.69
C PRO A 75 -22.25 4.37 6.01
N ALA A 76 -22.64 3.99 7.22
CA ALA A 76 -24.02 4.04 7.67
C ALA A 76 -24.63 5.44 7.53
N VAL A 77 -25.92 5.49 7.35
CA VAL A 77 -26.68 6.76 7.32
C VAL A 77 -26.48 7.50 8.66
N GLY A 78 -26.23 8.81 8.59
CA GLY A 78 -26.01 9.63 9.78
C GLY A 78 -24.56 9.66 10.29
N ARG A 79 -23.64 8.88 9.72
CA ARG A 79 -22.23 8.99 10.10
C ARG A 79 -21.64 10.31 9.59
N LYS A 80 -21.01 11.05 10.49
CA LYS A 80 -20.30 12.29 10.18
C LYS A 80 -19.25 12.03 9.10
N ASP A 81 -19.14 12.94 8.13
CA ASP A 81 -18.15 12.85 7.05
C ASP A 81 -18.36 11.73 6.00
N ARG A 82 -19.58 11.16 5.92
CA ARG A 82 -19.91 10.14 4.94
C ARG A 82 -19.56 10.53 3.50
N ASP A 83 -19.84 11.77 3.13
CA ASP A 83 -19.63 12.25 1.75
C ASP A 83 -18.14 12.48 1.44
N LYS A 84 -17.33 12.73 2.46
CA LYS A 84 -15.87 12.85 2.32
C LYS A 84 -15.19 11.55 1.91
N SER A 85 -15.84 10.40 2.13
CA SER A 85 -15.33 9.09 1.70
C SER A 85 -15.54 8.80 0.22
N ILE A 86 -16.30 9.63 -0.51
CA ILE A 86 -16.51 9.44 -1.94
C ILE A 86 -15.25 9.88 -2.69
N SER A 87 -14.62 8.93 -3.36
CA SER A 87 -13.46 9.18 -4.22
C SER A 87 -13.82 10.13 -5.36
N GLY A 88 -13.00 11.14 -5.58
CA GLY A 88 -13.12 12.03 -6.72
C GLY A 88 -12.89 11.32 -8.06
N LYS A 89 -12.08 10.25 -8.03
CA LYS A 89 -11.66 9.47 -9.19
C LYS A 89 -12.67 8.35 -9.54
N SER A 90 -12.95 7.46 -8.61
CA SER A 90 -13.80 6.28 -8.82
C SER A 90 -15.28 6.54 -8.56
N LYS A 91 -15.65 7.69 -7.95
CA LYS A 91 -17.02 8.05 -7.54
C LYS A 91 -17.68 7.02 -6.59
N GLN A 92 -16.85 6.23 -5.92
CA GLN A 92 -17.25 5.22 -4.94
C GLN A 92 -16.71 5.56 -3.56
N HIS A 93 -17.30 4.95 -2.53
CA HIS A 93 -16.76 5.09 -1.18
C HIS A 93 -15.42 4.37 -1.08
N ALA A 94 -14.40 5.13 -0.76
CA ALA A 94 -13.04 4.65 -0.62
C ALA A 94 -12.33 5.30 0.58
N VAL A 95 -11.27 4.68 1.01
CA VAL A 95 -10.22 5.31 1.80
C VAL A 95 -8.97 5.38 0.96
N GLN A 96 -8.18 6.39 1.18
CA GLN A 96 -6.93 6.62 0.49
C GLN A 96 -5.76 6.42 1.45
N THR A 97 -4.71 5.80 0.97
CA THR A 97 -3.42 5.72 1.64
C THR A 97 -2.33 6.16 0.68
N MET A 98 -1.30 6.77 1.21
CA MET A 98 -0.12 7.13 0.43
C MET A 98 0.94 6.06 0.65
N VAL A 99 1.48 5.54 -0.43
CA VAL A 99 2.53 4.52 -0.44
C VAL A 99 3.78 5.13 -1.02
N LEU A 100 4.91 4.93 -0.35
CA LEU A 100 6.24 5.25 -0.90
C LEU A 100 7.01 3.96 -1.12
N THR A 101 7.63 3.86 -2.29
CA THR A 101 8.51 2.76 -2.66
C THR A 101 9.88 3.30 -3.04
N ASP A 102 10.89 2.43 -3.04
CA ASP A 102 12.17 2.71 -3.69
C ASP A 102 12.07 2.56 -5.22
N ALA A 103 13.17 2.79 -5.92
CA ALA A 103 13.26 2.63 -7.37
C ALA A 103 12.99 1.19 -7.84
N ASP A 104 13.22 0.20 -7.00
CA ASP A 104 12.97 -1.22 -7.26
C ASP A 104 11.50 -1.62 -7.01
N GLY A 105 10.68 -0.70 -6.53
CA GLY A 105 9.28 -0.92 -6.20
C GLY A 105 9.05 -1.59 -4.83
N ARG A 106 10.05 -1.61 -3.96
CA ARG A 106 9.88 -2.09 -2.58
C ARG A 106 9.15 -1.04 -1.75
N MET A 107 8.13 -1.44 -1.04
CA MET A 107 7.37 -0.53 -0.19
C MET A 107 8.16 -0.14 1.06
N LEU A 108 8.50 1.14 1.15
CA LEU A 108 9.21 1.74 2.29
C LEU A 108 8.25 2.26 3.36
N PHE A 109 7.14 2.87 2.93
CA PHE A 109 6.20 3.50 3.85
C PHE A 109 4.77 3.39 3.33
N CYS A 110 3.83 3.29 4.26
CA CYS A 110 2.40 3.35 4.00
C CYS A 110 1.75 4.24 5.06
N SER A 111 1.11 5.32 4.62
CA SER A 111 0.47 6.27 5.52
C SER A 111 -0.77 5.71 6.19
N PRO A 112 -1.21 6.30 7.32
CA PRO A 112 -2.57 6.11 7.80
C PRO A 112 -3.59 6.46 6.72
N THR A 113 -4.72 5.74 6.70
CA THR A 113 -5.77 5.95 5.72
C THR A 113 -6.52 7.26 5.95
N ARG A 114 -6.92 7.89 4.85
CA ARG A 114 -7.78 9.09 4.81
C ARG A 114 -9.05 8.81 4.02
N PRO A 115 -10.10 9.62 4.15
CA PRO A 115 -11.26 9.54 3.27
C PRO A 115 -10.87 9.71 1.80
N GLY A 116 -11.47 8.93 0.91
CA GLY A 116 -11.13 8.88 -0.52
C GLY A 116 -11.37 10.15 -1.32
N GLY A 117 -12.10 11.12 -0.76
CA GLY A 117 -12.26 12.46 -1.35
C GLY A 117 -11.05 13.39 -1.13
N CYS A 118 -10.03 12.95 -0.41
CA CYS A 118 -8.82 13.74 -0.19
C CYS A 118 -7.93 13.73 -1.44
N ALA A 119 -7.46 14.89 -1.91
CA ALA A 119 -6.50 14.94 -3.00
C ALA A 119 -5.09 14.50 -2.54
N ASP A 120 -4.34 13.80 -3.41
CA ASP A 120 -3.00 13.28 -3.10
C ASP A 120 -2.04 14.35 -2.55
N ILE A 121 -2.02 15.53 -3.18
CA ILE A 121 -1.19 16.64 -2.74
C ILE A 121 -1.58 17.16 -1.34
N THR A 122 -2.88 17.15 -1.03
CA THR A 122 -3.36 17.54 0.29
C THR A 122 -2.92 16.51 1.33
N HIS A 123 -2.99 15.22 0.99
CA HIS A 123 -2.53 14.14 1.84
C HIS A 123 -1.02 14.23 2.10
N ALA A 124 -0.21 14.45 1.05
CA ALA A 124 1.24 14.63 1.15
C ALA A 124 1.62 15.80 2.07
N ARG A 125 0.92 16.93 1.93
CA ARG A 125 1.13 18.11 2.79
C ARG A 125 0.78 17.81 4.25
N GLN A 126 -0.33 17.15 4.50
CA GLN A 126 -0.76 16.79 5.85
C GLN A 126 0.17 15.78 6.54
N LEU A 127 0.81 14.91 5.77
CA LEU A 127 1.85 14.00 6.23
C LEU A 127 3.18 14.72 6.51
N GLY A 128 3.32 15.96 6.08
CA GLY A 128 4.58 16.71 6.20
C GLY A 128 5.63 16.33 5.16
N LEU A 129 5.29 15.53 4.15
CA LEU A 129 6.23 15.08 3.13
C LEU A 129 6.89 16.25 2.38
N VAL A 130 6.09 17.24 2.00
CA VAL A 130 6.59 18.42 1.27
C VAL A 130 7.62 19.20 2.10
N LYS A 131 7.35 19.38 3.41
CA LYS A 131 8.28 20.06 4.32
C LYS A 131 9.55 19.24 4.52
N LEU A 132 9.41 17.93 4.72
CA LEU A 132 10.54 17.05 4.92
C LEU A 132 11.50 17.03 3.73
N LEU A 133 10.95 17.09 2.50
CA LEU A 133 11.75 17.17 1.27
C LEU A 133 12.41 18.55 1.07
N ALA A 134 11.78 19.62 1.58
CA ALA A 134 12.38 20.97 1.50
C ALA A 134 13.54 21.13 2.50
N ASP A 135 13.42 20.55 3.67
CA ASP A 135 14.36 20.71 4.78
C ASP A 135 15.40 19.56 4.90
N GLY A 136 15.15 18.44 4.20
CA GLY A 136 15.93 17.20 4.29
C GLY A 136 17.03 17.07 3.24
N PRO A 137 17.72 15.89 3.23
CA PRO A 137 18.71 15.60 2.19
C PRO A 137 18.06 15.59 0.80
N ALA A 138 18.87 15.85 -0.24
CA ALA A 138 18.41 15.86 -1.62
C ALA A 138 17.94 14.46 -2.07
N VAL A 139 16.67 14.14 -1.84
CA VAL A 139 15.99 12.92 -2.28
C VAL A 139 15.02 13.29 -3.39
N GLU A 140 15.07 12.57 -4.49
CA GLU A 140 14.09 12.74 -5.56
C GLU A 140 12.86 11.88 -5.28
N ILE A 141 11.67 12.50 -5.16
CA ILE A 141 10.41 11.79 -5.06
C ILE A 141 9.56 12.09 -6.28
N SER A 142 9.37 11.07 -7.11
CA SER A 142 8.57 11.14 -8.33
C SER A 142 7.19 10.51 -8.11
N PRO A 143 6.13 11.08 -8.71
CA PRO A 143 4.84 10.40 -8.76
C PRO A 143 4.96 9.13 -9.62
N MET A 144 4.21 8.08 -9.26
CA MET A 144 4.16 6.88 -10.08
C MET A 144 3.62 7.23 -11.47
N PRO A 145 4.36 6.96 -12.56
CA PRO A 145 3.85 7.21 -13.90
C PRO A 145 2.60 6.36 -14.16
N ALA A 146 1.55 6.99 -14.71
CA ALA A 146 0.24 6.37 -14.97
C ALA A 146 0.32 5.08 -15.83
N THR A 147 1.39 4.90 -16.59
CA THR A 147 1.65 3.73 -17.45
C THR A 147 2.25 2.53 -16.72
N ARG A 148 2.69 2.66 -15.45
CA ARG A 148 3.14 1.55 -14.61
C ARG A 148 2.06 0.98 -13.70
N ALA A 149 0.80 1.25 -13.97
CA ALA A 149 -0.30 0.46 -13.40
C ALA A 149 -0.10 -0.99 -13.84
N TRP A 150 0.58 -1.73 -13.00
CA TRP A 150 0.75 -3.18 -12.97
C TRP A 150 0.52 -3.89 -14.32
N ALA A 151 1.49 -3.80 -15.20
CA ALA A 151 1.63 -4.81 -16.26
C ALA A 151 2.03 -6.12 -15.57
N PRO A 152 1.25 -7.20 -15.68
CA PRO A 152 1.70 -8.49 -15.24
C PRO A 152 3.02 -8.78 -15.96
N ARG A 153 4.07 -9.17 -15.20
CA ARG A 153 5.30 -9.66 -15.83
C ARG A 153 4.90 -10.73 -16.85
N PRO A 154 5.40 -10.66 -18.09
CA PRO A 154 5.19 -11.75 -19.02
C PRO A 154 5.67 -13.03 -18.33
N ALA A 155 4.89 -14.09 -18.47
CA ALA A 155 5.21 -15.41 -17.95
C ALA A 155 6.29 -16.03 -18.88
N ASP A 156 7.49 -15.48 -18.83
CA ASP A 156 8.62 -16.00 -19.55
C ASP A 156 9.31 -17.03 -18.66
N GLY A 157 9.12 -18.27 -18.99
CA GLY A 157 9.99 -19.39 -18.66
C GLY A 157 9.57 -20.19 -17.43
N TRP A 158 8.82 -21.23 -17.66
CA TRP A 158 8.91 -22.50 -16.93
C TRP A 158 9.87 -23.41 -17.68
#